data_2cee6cf8d904f19620af9ca718ab731b
#
_entry.id   2cee6cf8d904f19620af9ca718ab731b
#
_cell.length_a   1.000
_cell.length_b   1.000
_cell.length_c   1.000
_cell.angle_alpha   90.00
_cell.angle_beta   90.00
_cell.angle_gamma   90.00
#
_symmetry.space_group_name_H-M   'P 1'
#
loop_
_entity.id
_entity.type
_entity.pdbx_description
1 polymer ?
#
loop_
_entity_poly.entity_id
_entity_poly.type
_entity_poly.pdbx_seq_one_letter_code
_entity_poly.pdbx_strand_id
1 'polypeptide(L)'
;MTDLDAARLLPWAGEEGKPCYLITDGTGRLSQLADTVEAVQLGMADDLLEHAVDLLADHRATPDQLRFLLTRMSEALNDVRRIAVSRGARL
;
A
#
# COMPACT_ATOMS: atom_id res chain seq x y z
N MET A 1 27.70 10.75 -9.97
CA MET A 1 26.37 11.17 -10.36
C MET A 1 25.36 10.81 -9.28
N THR A 2 24.53 11.72 -8.94
CA THR A 2 23.54 11.47 -7.93
C THR A 2 22.41 10.64 -8.50
N ASP A 3 22.11 9.57 -7.86
CA ASP A 3 21.13 8.64 -8.36
C ASP A 3 19.78 8.85 -7.69
N LEU A 4 19.19 10.03 -7.95
CA LEU A 4 17.81 10.25 -7.56
C LEU A 4 16.91 9.21 -8.20
N ASP A 5 17.30 8.74 -9.40
CA ASP A 5 16.57 7.68 -10.10
C ASP A 5 16.66 6.35 -9.39
N ALA A 6 17.66 6.18 -8.52
CA ALA A 6 17.82 4.97 -7.72
C ALA A 6 17.07 5.03 -6.38
N ALA A 7 16.47 6.17 -6.06
CA ALA A 7 15.70 6.30 -4.83
C ALA A 7 14.38 5.55 -4.93
N ARG A 8 14.14 4.66 -3.99
CA ARG A 8 12.92 3.88 -3.92
C ARG A 8 12.04 4.41 -2.81
N LEU A 9 10.79 4.75 -3.13
CA LEU A 9 9.80 5.07 -2.12
C LEU A 9 9.40 3.79 -1.41
N LEU A 10 9.57 3.78 -0.08
CA LEU A 10 9.27 2.60 0.73
C LEU A 10 7.76 2.50 1.01
N PRO A 11 7.26 1.28 1.25
CA PRO A 11 5.82 1.05 1.46
C PRO A 11 5.36 1.34 2.89
N TRP A 12 6.06 2.23 3.57
CA TRP A 12 5.67 2.71 4.90
C TRP A 12 6.04 4.19 5.00
N ALA A 13 5.42 4.86 5.97
CA ALA A 13 5.70 6.26 6.24
C ALA A 13 6.70 6.41 7.37
N GLY A 14 7.46 7.49 7.35
CA GLY A 14 8.33 7.89 8.44
C GLY A 14 7.60 8.74 9.47
N GLU A 15 8.35 9.53 10.20
CA GLU A 15 7.81 10.43 11.22
C GLU A 15 6.80 11.39 10.59
N GLU A 16 5.71 11.63 11.31
CA GLU A 16 4.66 12.57 10.90
C GLU A 16 4.04 12.24 9.53
N GLY A 17 4.08 10.96 9.15
CA GLY A 17 3.52 10.52 7.88
C GLY A 17 4.34 10.90 6.66
N LYS A 18 5.59 11.33 6.85
CA LYS A 18 6.46 11.73 5.75
C LYS A 18 6.92 10.52 4.94
N PRO A 19 7.11 10.68 3.62
CA PRO A 19 7.62 9.58 2.80
C PRO A 19 9.01 9.14 3.24
N CYS A 20 9.26 7.84 3.15
CA CYS A 20 10.58 7.25 3.37
C CYS A 20 11.15 6.78 2.04
N TYR A 21 12.40 7.11 1.80
CA TYR A 21 13.10 6.70 0.58
C TYR A 21 14.33 5.89 0.93
N LEU A 22 14.61 4.91 0.08
CA LEU A 22 15.81 4.10 0.16
C LEU A 22 16.62 4.28 -1.12
N ILE A 23 17.88 4.61 -0.99
CA ILE A 23 18.79 4.64 -2.14
C ILE A 23 19.39 3.25 -2.27
N THR A 24 19.09 2.56 -3.36
CA THR A 24 19.42 1.15 -3.52
C THR A 24 19.58 0.80 -4.98
N ASP A 25 20.31 -0.27 -5.24
CA ASP A 25 20.41 -0.87 -6.56
C ASP A 25 19.33 -1.96 -6.77
N GLY A 26 18.39 -2.07 -5.84
CA GLY A 26 17.33 -3.08 -5.90
C GLY A 26 17.63 -4.36 -5.15
N THR A 27 18.83 -4.45 -4.55
CA THR A 27 19.22 -5.61 -3.78
C THR A 27 19.35 -5.23 -2.29
N GLY A 28 19.58 -6.22 -1.44
CA GLY A 28 19.74 -6.02 -0.03
C GLY A 28 18.49 -6.28 0.78
N ARG A 29 18.69 -6.31 2.09
CA ARG A 29 17.64 -6.74 3.02
C ARG A 29 16.45 -5.79 3.08
N LEU A 30 16.74 -4.49 3.05
CA LEU A 30 15.66 -3.50 3.16
C LEU A 30 14.81 -3.46 1.90
N SER A 31 15.43 -3.65 0.73
CA SER A 31 14.68 -3.80 -0.52
C SER A 31 13.81 -5.04 -0.50
N GLN A 32 14.33 -6.15 0.01
CA GLN A 32 13.56 -7.40 0.12
C GLN A 32 12.41 -7.25 1.10
N LEU A 33 12.64 -6.57 2.23
CA LEU A 33 11.58 -6.28 3.18
C LEU A 33 10.49 -5.42 2.55
N ALA A 34 10.89 -4.40 1.81
CA ALA A 34 9.94 -3.54 1.11
C ALA A 34 9.10 -4.34 0.11
N ASP A 35 9.72 -5.24 -0.64
CA ASP A 35 8.99 -6.12 -1.58
C ASP A 35 7.97 -6.98 -0.85
N THR A 36 8.35 -7.53 0.29
CA THR A 36 7.46 -8.37 1.11
C THR A 36 6.28 -7.55 1.65
N VAL A 37 6.55 -6.36 2.16
CA VAL A 37 5.49 -5.49 2.68
C VAL A 37 4.52 -5.09 1.57
N GLU A 38 5.04 -4.74 0.39
CA GLU A 38 4.20 -4.41 -0.77
C GLU A 38 3.29 -5.59 -1.13
N ALA A 39 3.83 -6.81 -1.15
CA ALA A 39 3.04 -8.00 -1.47
C ALA A 39 1.92 -8.21 -0.44
N VAL A 40 2.21 -8.03 0.84
CA VAL A 40 1.21 -8.13 1.90
C VAL A 40 0.13 -7.07 1.72
N GLN A 41 0.51 -5.83 1.44
CA GLN A 41 -0.44 -4.74 1.25
C GLN A 41 -1.36 -5.00 0.06
N LEU A 42 -0.83 -5.52 -1.04
CA LEU A 42 -1.63 -5.87 -2.21
C LEU A 42 -2.60 -7.01 -1.89
N GLY A 43 -2.14 -8.03 -1.14
CA GLY A 43 -3.02 -9.12 -0.71
C GLY A 43 -4.14 -8.63 0.19
N MET A 44 -3.86 -7.71 1.11
CA MET A 44 -4.89 -7.11 1.95
C MET A 44 -5.91 -6.32 1.13
N ALA A 45 -5.45 -5.60 0.11
CA ALA A 45 -6.35 -4.87 -0.78
C ALA A 45 -7.28 -5.83 -1.52
N ASP A 46 -6.76 -6.97 -2.01
CA ASP A 46 -7.58 -7.99 -2.67
C ASP A 46 -8.66 -8.53 -1.73
N ASP A 47 -8.30 -8.85 -0.48
CA ASP A 47 -9.24 -9.35 0.50
C ASP A 47 -10.34 -8.32 0.80
N LEU A 48 -9.97 -7.05 0.90
CA LEU A 48 -10.93 -5.98 1.14
C LEU A 48 -11.88 -5.78 -0.04
N LEU A 49 -11.38 -5.94 -1.26
CA LEU A 49 -12.24 -5.87 -2.46
C LEU A 49 -13.29 -6.99 -2.46
N GLU A 50 -12.89 -8.21 -2.10
CA GLU A 50 -13.85 -9.32 -1.97
C GLU A 50 -14.88 -9.05 -0.89
N HIS A 51 -14.44 -8.55 0.25
CA HIS A 51 -15.35 -8.19 1.34
C HIS A 51 -16.32 -7.09 0.91
N ALA A 52 -15.84 -6.12 0.13
CA ALA A 52 -16.69 -5.05 -0.37
C ALA A 52 -17.80 -5.57 -1.28
N VAL A 53 -17.48 -6.51 -2.16
CA VAL A 53 -18.47 -7.14 -3.03
C VAL A 53 -19.55 -7.82 -2.19
N ASP A 54 -19.17 -8.56 -1.17
CA ASP A 54 -20.11 -9.25 -0.28
C ASP A 54 -21.00 -8.26 0.46
N LEU A 55 -20.41 -7.20 1.00
CA LEU A 55 -21.15 -6.21 1.76
C LEU A 55 -22.10 -5.40 0.91
N LEU A 56 -21.70 -5.10 -0.34
CA LEU A 56 -22.58 -4.40 -1.29
C LEU A 56 -23.79 -5.24 -1.68
N ALA A 57 -23.64 -6.56 -1.69
CA ALA A 57 -24.74 -7.47 -2.00
C ALA A 57 -25.65 -7.75 -0.80
N ASP A 58 -25.23 -7.39 0.40
CA ASP A 58 -25.98 -7.68 1.63
C ASP A 58 -26.84 -6.48 2.02
N HIS A 59 -28.15 -6.61 1.79
CA HIS A 59 -29.10 -5.55 2.14
C HIS A 59 -29.23 -5.30 3.65
N ARG A 60 -28.67 -6.18 4.48
CA ARG A 60 -28.70 -6.04 5.92
C ARG A 60 -27.41 -5.45 6.48
N ALA A 61 -26.48 -5.06 5.62
CA ALA A 61 -25.24 -4.42 6.05
C ALA A 61 -25.56 -3.16 6.85
N THR A 62 -24.96 -3.07 8.04
CA THR A 62 -25.20 -1.94 8.94
C THR A 62 -24.31 -0.77 8.57
N PRO A 63 -24.72 0.47 8.96
CA PRO A 63 -23.83 1.63 8.78
C PRO A 63 -22.46 1.44 9.43
N ASP A 64 -22.39 0.79 10.59
CA ASP A 64 -21.12 0.54 11.27
C ASP A 64 -20.23 -0.41 10.47
N GLN A 65 -20.81 -1.46 9.87
CA GLN A 65 -20.07 -2.37 9.00
C GLN A 65 -19.52 -1.65 7.77
N LEU A 66 -20.36 -0.80 7.16
CA LEU A 66 -19.94 -0.03 5.99
C LEU A 66 -18.84 0.96 6.34
N ARG A 67 -18.97 1.65 7.47
CA ARG A 67 -17.97 2.61 7.93
C ARG A 67 -16.64 1.93 8.23
N PHE A 68 -16.68 0.77 8.89
CA PHE A 68 -15.47 -0.01 9.18
C PHE A 68 -14.77 -0.41 7.87
N LEU A 69 -15.52 -0.96 6.92
CA LEU A 69 -14.95 -1.37 5.64
C LEU A 69 -14.35 -0.18 4.89
N LEU A 70 -15.07 0.94 4.86
CA LEU A 70 -14.59 2.14 4.17
C LEU A 70 -13.29 2.63 4.78
N THR A 71 -13.17 2.61 6.11
CA THR A 71 -11.94 2.99 6.79
C THR A 71 -10.77 2.10 6.38
N ARG A 72 -10.99 0.78 6.39
CA ARG A 72 -9.96 -0.18 6.00
C ARG A 72 -9.59 -0.03 4.52
N MET A 73 -10.57 0.21 3.67
CA MET A 73 -10.32 0.41 2.24
C MET A 73 -9.56 1.70 1.96
N SER A 74 -9.83 2.77 2.73
CA SER A 74 -9.08 4.02 2.61
C SER A 74 -7.60 3.80 2.93
N GLU A 75 -7.32 3.06 3.99
CA GLU A 75 -5.94 2.73 4.37
C GLU A 75 -5.27 1.90 3.28
N ALA A 76 -5.97 0.86 2.80
CA ALA A 76 -5.43 0.00 1.76
C ALA A 76 -5.19 0.74 0.45
N LEU A 77 -6.10 1.62 0.08
CA LEU A 77 -5.95 2.40 -1.15
C LEU A 77 -4.75 3.35 -1.05
N ASN A 78 -4.52 3.92 0.12
CA ASN A 78 -3.36 4.76 0.36
C ASN A 78 -2.06 3.95 0.19
N ASP A 79 -2.03 2.72 0.71
CA ASP A 79 -0.89 1.81 0.55
C ASP A 79 -0.66 1.46 -0.92
N VAL A 80 -1.72 1.10 -1.63
CA VAL A 80 -1.64 0.74 -3.05
C VAL A 80 -1.16 1.93 -3.88
N ARG A 81 -1.65 3.14 -3.57
CA ARG A 81 -1.21 4.35 -4.25
C ARG A 81 0.29 4.57 -4.06
N ARG A 82 0.80 4.37 -2.85
CA ARG A 82 2.23 4.49 -2.57
C ARG A 82 3.04 3.49 -3.39
N ILE A 83 2.56 2.25 -3.49
CA ILE A 83 3.20 1.23 -4.32
C ILE A 83 3.22 1.65 -5.79
N ALA A 84 2.10 2.15 -6.29
CA ALA A 84 2.01 2.59 -7.68
C ALA A 84 2.97 3.72 -7.98
N VAL A 85 3.06 4.71 -7.09
CA VAL A 85 4.00 5.82 -7.22
C VAL A 85 5.43 5.29 -7.21
N SER A 86 5.74 4.38 -6.29
CA SER A 86 7.07 3.79 -6.17
C SER A 86 7.47 3.05 -7.46
N ARG A 87 6.57 2.24 -8.00
CA ARG A 87 6.85 1.47 -9.22
C ARG A 87 6.97 2.36 -10.45
N GLY A 88 6.14 3.40 -10.53
CA GLY A 88 6.24 4.38 -11.61
C GLY A 88 7.58 5.09 -11.63
N ALA A 89 8.09 5.44 -10.45
CA ALA A 89 9.39 6.11 -10.35
C ALA A 89 10.55 5.18 -10.67
N ARG A 90 10.35 3.85 -10.62
CA ARG A 90 11.40 2.86 -10.90
C ARG A 90 11.43 2.39 -12.36
N LEU A 91 10.47 2.79 -13.13
CA LEU A 91 10.37 2.38 -14.54
C LEU A 91 11.36 3.12 -15.46
#